data_88da3bf905f210e62c636750323baf03
#
_entry.id   88da3bf905f210e62c636750323baf03
#
_cell.length_a   1.000
_cell.length_b   1.000
_cell.length_c   1.000
_cell.angle_alpha   90.00
_cell.angle_beta   90.00
_cell.angle_gamma   90.00
#
_symmetry.space_group_name_H-M   'P 1'
#
loop_
_entity.id
_entity.type
_entity.pdbx_description
1 polymer ?
#
loop_
_entity_poly.entity_id
_entity_poly.type
_entity_poly.pdbx_seq_one_letter_code
_entity_poly.pdbx_strand_id
1 'polypeptide(L)'
;MLKKFFVIISLLAFSGFANAESRLQQIQESGKLRVGTTGDWNPMSMKDASNNSYVGFDIDVVTQLAQDMGVELELVPTDWKSIVAGITSDKYDISTSASLSPKRALVSGYSNSYFKLATVPLTLKKNLDKYQSWDDINQSNVTVAVTLGTTQEMQAKSYFPNAKIKSIEAPARDFQEVLAGRADAHITSNVEAATLVETYPELAIVPVQEPKSPTPLAWLIDQDDQVWINYINHWIELKKAQGFFDSLMAKWNLKSL
;
A
#
# COMPACT_ATOMS: atom_id res chain seq x y z
N MET A 1 76.83 16.14 -23.06
CA MET A 1 76.02 15.92 -21.84
C MET A 1 74.62 16.39 -22.11
N LEU A 2 73.67 15.48 -22.42
CA LEU A 2 72.28 15.82 -22.78
C LEU A 2 71.41 15.67 -21.52
N LYS A 3 70.89 16.77 -21.00
CA LYS A 3 69.96 16.77 -19.88
C LYS A 3 68.58 16.45 -20.42
N LYS A 4 68.03 15.25 -20.07
CA LYS A 4 66.64 14.87 -20.35
C LYS A 4 65.74 15.58 -19.34
N PHE A 5 64.89 16.46 -19.82
CA PHE A 5 63.79 17.03 -19.04
C PHE A 5 62.64 16.04 -19.03
N PHE A 6 62.29 15.49 -17.86
CA PHE A 6 61.07 14.72 -17.66
C PHE A 6 59.95 15.68 -17.30
N VAL A 7 58.97 15.84 -18.21
CA VAL A 7 57.75 16.57 -17.95
C VAL A 7 56.72 15.53 -17.37
N ILE A 8 56.48 15.64 -16.07
CA ILE A 8 55.42 14.86 -15.42
C ILE A 8 54.10 15.63 -15.66
N ILE A 9 53.28 15.12 -16.58
CA ILE A 9 51.89 15.60 -16.78
C ILE A 9 51.04 14.92 -15.69
N SER A 10 50.72 15.64 -14.62
CA SER A 10 49.73 15.24 -13.64
C SER A 10 48.34 15.29 -14.27
N LEU A 11 47.80 14.14 -14.68
CA LEU A 11 46.37 14.02 -14.98
C LEU A 11 45.59 14.17 -13.65
N LEU A 12 45.07 15.36 -13.40
CA LEU A 12 43.99 15.56 -12.41
C LEU A 12 42.75 14.87 -12.96
N ALA A 13 42.50 13.64 -12.51
CA ALA A 13 41.19 13.00 -12.68
C ALA A 13 40.17 13.79 -11.89
N PHE A 14 39.43 14.68 -12.55
CA PHE A 14 38.20 15.21 -12.03
C PHE A 14 37.22 14.05 -11.93
N SER A 15 37.19 13.39 -10.78
CA SER A 15 36.07 12.52 -10.39
C SER A 15 34.89 13.46 -10.19
N GLY A 16 34.15 13.73 -11.25
CA GLY A 16 32.84 14.35 -11.14
C GLY A 16 31.99 13.41 -10.29
N PHE A 17 31.65 13.83 -9.09
CA PHE A 17 30.55 13.21 -8.35
C PHE A 17 29.32 13.45 -9.21
N ALA A 18 28.97 12.50 -10.07
CA ALA A 18 27.64 12.43 -10.64
C ALA A 18 26.71 12.21 -9.45
N ASN A 19 26.13 13.28 -8.92
CA ASN A 19 24.97 13.16 -8.06
C ASN A 19 23.93 12.41 -8.90
N ALA A 20 23.55 11.21 -8.47
CA ALA A 20 22.43 10.53 -9.10
C ALA A 20 21.24 11.50 -9.06
N GLU A 21 20.66 11.74 -10.23
CA GLU A 21 19.52 12.61 -10.38
C GLU A 21 18.37 12.09 -9.53
N SER A 22 17.76 12.97 -8.71
CA SER A 22 16.66 12.56 -7.86
C SER A 22 15.42 12.21 -8.67
N ARG A 23 14.59 11.32 -8.17
CA ARG A 23 13.30 10.98 -8.78
C ARG A 23 12.43 12.21 -9.04
N LEU A 24 12.48 13.18 -8.13
CA LEU A 24 11.76 14.45 -8.31
C LEU A 24 12.16 15.16 -9.61
N GLN A 25 13.47 15.23 -9.92
CA GLN A 25 13.96 15.83 -11.16
C GLN A 25 13.53 15.01 -12.37
N GLN A 26 13.67 13.68 -12.34
CA GLN A 26 13.24 12.79 -13.43
C GLN A 26 11.75 12.93 -13.74
N ILE A 27 10.90 13.04 -12.70
CA ILE A 27 9.46 13.27 -12.87
C ILE A 27 9.20 14.63 -13.53
N GLN A 28 9.89 15.69 -13.12
CA GLN A 28 9.75 17.01 -13.72
C GLN A 28 10.21 17.05 -15.18
N GLU A 29 11.30 16.37 -15.52
CA GLU A 29 11.82 16.30 -16.88
C GLU A 29 10.97 15.43 -17.81
N SER A 30 10.49 14.30 -17.32
CA SER A 30 9.60 13.40 -18.08
C SER A 30 8.17 13.94 -18.20
N GLY A 31 7.77 14.84 -17.29
CA GLY A 31 6.40 15.33 -17.18
C GLY A 31 5.40 14.27 -16.69
N LYS A 32 5.88 13.17 -16.06
CA LYS A 32 5.05 12.04 -15.65
C LYS A 32 5.36 11.58 -14.23
N LEU A 33 4.30 11.35 -13.44
CA LEU A 33 4.36 10.65 -12.16
C LEU A 33 3.79 9.24 -12.33
N ARG A 34 4.63 8.20 -12.18
CA ARG A 34 4.22 6.79 -12.24
C ARG A 34 3.84 6.31 -10.85
N VAL A 35 2.62 5.79 -10.70
CA VAL A 35 2.09 5.32 -9.41
C VAL A 35 1.65 3.88 -9.50
N GLY A 36 2.29 2.99 -8.74
CA GLY A 36 1.91 1.58 -8.64
C GLY A 36 0.61 1.42 -7.84
N THR A 37 -0.42 0.81 -8.44
CA THR A 37 -1.71 0.56 -7.78
C THR A 37 -2.19 -0.86 -8.01
N THR A 38 -2.75 -1.48 -6.96
CA THR A 38 -3.28 -2.85 -7.05
C THR A 38 -4.68 -2.90 -7.63
N GLY A 39 -5.47 -1.85 -7.44
CA GLY A 39 -6.83 -1.74 -7.96
C GLY A 39 -7.82 -2.77 -7.40
N ASP A 40 -7.51 -3.34 -6.25
CA ASP A 40 -8.28 -4.41 -5.62
C ASP A 40 -8.68 -4.11 -4.16
N TRP A 41 -8.49 -2.89 -3.69
CA TRP A 41 -8.73 -2.50 -2.30
C TRP A 41 -9.79 -1.40 -2.18
N ASN A 42 -11.05 -1.79 -2.12
CA ASN A 42 -12.19 -0.89 -2.00
C ASN A 42 -12.31 -0.35 -0.54
N PRO A 43 -12.45 0.98 -0.32
CA PRO A 43 -12.58 2.07 -1.28
C PRO A 43 -11.28 2.83 -1.54
N MET A 44 -10.11 2.28 -1.17
CA MET A 44 -8.81 2.95 -1.31
C MET A 44 -8.37 3.04 -2.77
N SER A 45 -8.31 1.90 -3.47
CA SER A 45 -8.05 1.85 -4.90
C SER A 45 -8.82 0.70 -5.55
N MET A 46 -9.61 1.00 -6.56
CA MET A 46 -10.44 0.03 -7.28
C MET A 46 -10.23 0.17 -8.78
N LYS A 47 -10.14 -0.96 -9.47
CA LYS A 47 -10.18 -0.98 -10.93
C LYS A 47 -11.61 -1.23 -11.39
N ASP A 48 -12.20 -0.29 -12.14
CA ASP A 48 -13.48 -0.46 -12.79
C ASP A 48 -13.29 -1.36 -14.04
N ALA A 49 -13.87 -2.55 -13.99
CA ALA A 49 -13.77 -3.53 -15.09
C ALA A 49 -14.48 -3.09 -16.36
N SER A 50 -15.43 -2.15 -16.29
CA SER A 50 -16.21 -1.69 -17.45
C SER A 50 -15.40 -0.79 -18.39
N ASN A 51 -14.48 0.00 -17.85
CA ASN A 51 -13.71 1.01 -18.60
C ASN A 51 -12.20 0.97 -18.31
N ASN A 52 -11.73 0.02 -17.47
CA ASN A 52 -10.35 -0.11 -17.01
C ASN A 52 -9.78 1.10 -16.26
N SER A 53 -10.61 2.05 -15.84
CA SER A 53 -10.17 3.17 -15.01
C SER A 53 -9.93 2.74 -13.56
N TYR A 54 -9.16 3.53 -12.84
CA TYR A 54 -9.00 3.38 -11.39
C TYR A 54 -9.74 4.50 -10.67
N VAL A 55 -10.38 4.16 -9.56
CA VAL A 55 -11.09 5.08 -8.68
C VAL A 55 -10.81 4.74 -7.22
N GLY A 56 -10.99 5.70 -6.33
CA GLY A 56 -10.81 5.47 -4.89
C GLY A 56 -10.11 6.63 -4.20
N PHE A 57 -10.06 6.54 -2.87
CA PHE A 57 -9.39 7.54 -2.04
C PHE A 57 -7.94 7.77 -2.47
N ASP A 58 -7.15 6.70 -2.61
CA ASP A 58 -5.76 6.80 -3.03
C ASP A 58 -5.60 7.41 -4.42
N ILE A 59 -6.53 7.09 -5.33
CA ILE A 59 -6.48 7.60 -6.70
C ILE A 59 -6.72 9.12 -6.71
N ASP A 60 -7.68 9.60 -5.91
CA ASP A 60 -7.91 11.04 -5.74
C ASP A 60 -6.66 11.73 -5.15
N VAL A 61 -6.03 11.09 -4.15
CA VAL A 61 -4.82 11.65 -3.50
C VAL A 61 -3.66 11.78 -4.49
N VAL A 62 -3.35 10.72 -5.26
CA VAL A 62 -2.23 10.78 -6.22
C VAL A 62 -2.56 11.63 -7.45
N THR A 63 -3.84 11.77 -7.81
CA THR A 63 -4.29 12.70 -8.84
C THR A 63 -4.00 14.14 -8.42
N GLN A 64 -4.33 14.50 -7.18
CA GLN A 64 -4.01 15.84 -6.66
C GLN A 64 -2.50 16.08 -6.57
N LEU A 65 -1.71 15.06 -6.18
CA LEU A 65 -0.25 15.18 -6.18
C LEU A 65 0.29 15.50 -7.57
N ALA A 66 -0.14 14.75 -8.60
CA ALA A 66 0.29 14.98 -9.98
C ALA A 66 -0.11 16.37 -10.48
N GLN A 67 -1.33 16.83 -10.15
CA GLN A 67 -1.80 18.20 -10.48
C GLN A 67 -0.94 19.27 -9.81
N ASP A 68 -0.62 19.12 -8.53
CA ASP A 68 0.22 20.08 -7.80
C ASP A 68 1.67 20.11 -8.33
N MET A 69 2.14 18.97 -8.85
CA MET A 69 3.44 18.87 -9.54
C MET A 69 3.41 19.41 -10.97
N GLY A 70 2.24 19.61 -11.57
CA GLY A 70 2.07 20.01 -12.97
C GLY A 70 2.47 18.92 -13.98
N VAL A 71 2.31 17.65 -13.61
CA VAL A 71 2.69 16.48 -14.42
C VAL A 71 1.50 15.56 -14.71
N GLU A 72 1.65 14.69 -15.71
CA GLU A 72 0.68 13.62 -16.02
C GLU A 72 0.76 12.50 -14.99
N LEU A 73 -0.39 11.99 -14.53
CA LEU A 73 -0.47 10.80 -13.70
C LEU A 73 -0.52 9.54 -14.56
N GLU A 74 0.42 8.63 -14.36
CA GLU A 74 0.43 7.30 -14.95
C GLU A 74 0.20 6.23 -13.88
N LEU A 75 -0.97 5.56 -13.90
CA LEU A 75 -1.28 4.48 -12.98
C LEU A 75 -0.75 3.15 -13.51
N VAL A 76 0.20 2.55 -12.80
CA VAL A 76 0.90 1.32 -13.19
C VAL A 76 0.31 0.13 -12.43
N PRO A 77 -0.30 -0.85 -13.14
CA PRO A 77 -0.85 -2.04 -12.47
C PRO A 77 0.22 -2.84 -11.74
N THR A 78 -0.08 -3.23 -10.51
CA THR A 78 0.73 -4.13 -9.70
C THR A 78 -0.16 -5.01 -8.82
N ASP A 79 0.42 -5.83 -7.96
CA ASP A 79 -0.24 -6.62 -6.93
C ASP A 79 0.50 -6.51 -5.60
N TRP A 80 -0.12 -6.98 -4.51
CA TRP A 80 0.46 -6.89 -3.17
C TRP A 80 1.76 -7.65 -2.99
N LYS A 81 1.98 -8.73 -3.74
CA LYS A 81 3.21 -9.53 -3.74
C LYS A 81 4.38 -8.77 -4.39
N SER A 82 4.08 -7.97 -5.41
CA SER A 82 5.05 -7.26 -6.25
C SER A 82 5.22 -5.79 -5.92
N ILE A 83 4.37 -5.21 -5.05
CA ILE A 83 4.32 -3.76 -4.81
C ILE A 83 5.66 -3.16 -4.34
N VAL A 84 6.45 -3.89 -3.56
CA VAL A 84 7.80 -3.45 -3.15
C VAL A 84 8.80 -3.60 -4.29
N ALA A 85 8.74 -4.73 -5.00
CA ALA A 85 9.62 -4.98 -6.13
C ALA A 85 9.47 -3.95 -7.25
N GLY A 86 8.27 -3.41 -7.45
CA GLY A 86 8.03 -2.35 -8.42
C GLY A 86 8.76 -1.03 -8.11
N ILE A 87 8.93 -0.68 -6.83
CA ILE A 87 9.77 0.46 -6.41
C ILE A 87 11.25 0.14 -6.67
N THR A 88 11.74 -0.99 -6.16
CA THR A 88 13.17 -1.32 -6.23
C THR A 88 13.67 -1.64 -7.65
N SER A 89 12.77 -1.95 -8.58
CA SER A 89 13.08 -2.18 -10.00
C SER A 89 12.73 -1.00 -10.91
N ASP A 90 12.45 0.16 -10.34
CA ASP A 90 12.12 1.39 -11.10
C ASP A 90 10.89 1.26 -12.03
N LYS A 91 9.92 0.45 -11.64
CA LYS A 91 8.68 0.30 -12.40
C LYS A 91 7.73 1.49 -12.21
N TYR A 92 7.75 2.11 -11.03
CA TYR A 92 6.98 3.29 -10.66
C TYR A 92 7.69 4.09 -9.55
N ASP A 93 7.30 5.34 -9.40
CA ASP A 93 7.97 6.32 -8.54
C ASP A 93 7.50 6.26 -7.09
N ILE A 94 6.23 5.94 -6.89
CA ILE A 94 5.58 5.67 -5.60
C ILE A 94 4.52 4.58 -5.77
N SER A 95 4.07 3.98 -4.67
CA SER A 95 2.85 3.16 -4.64
C SER A 95 1.63 3.98 -4.19
N THR A 96 0.42 3.47 -4.40
CA THR A 96 -0.73 3.83 -3.55
C THR A 96 -0.51 3.37 -2.11
N SER A 97 -1.45 3.64 -1.20
CA SER A 97 -1.34 3.30 0.23
C SER A 97 -0.83 1.88 0.47
N ALA A 98 0.16 1.79 1.32
CA ALA A 98 0.65 0.51 1.84
C ALA A 98 0.79 0.60 3.36
N SER A 99 0.40 -0.47 4.06
CA SER A 99 0.62 -0.57 5.50
C SER A 99 2.11 -0.50 5.83
N LEU A 100 2.49 0.30 6.83
CA LEU A 100 3.84 0.28 7.36
C LEU A 100 4.19 -1.13 7.84
N SER A 101 5.31 -1.64 7.37
CA SER A 101 5.79 -2.98 7.71
C SER A 101 7.31 -2.95 7.86
N PRO A 102 7.85 -3.40 9.02
CA PRO A 102 9.29 -3.49 9.19
C PRO A 102 9.97 -4.32 8.09
N LYS A 103 9.31 -5.38 7.62
CA LYS A 103 9.84 -6.23 6.55
C LYS A 103 9.98 -5.47 5.21
N ARG A 104 8.99 -4.65 4.85
CA ARG A 104 9.04 -3.81 3.64
C ARG A 104 10.07 -2.69 3.79
N ALA A 105 10.17 -2.11 5.00
CA ALA A 105 11.12 -1.03 5.32
C ALA A 105 12.60 -1.44 5.25
N LEU A 106 12.92 -2.74 5.21
CA LEU A 106 14.29 -3.21 5.01
C LEU A 106 14.81 -2.95 3.58
N VAL A 107 13.90 -2.77 2.62
CA VAL A 107 14.25 -2.71 1.18
C VAL A 107 13.55 -1.59 0.42
N SER A 108 12.71 -0.81 1.09
CA SER A 108 11.97 0.32 0.50
C SER A 108 11.73 1.38 1.56
N GLY A 109 11.80 2.64 1.19
CA GLY A 109 11.40 3.77 2.03
C GLY A 109 9.88 3.92 2.13
N TYR A 110 9.45 4.78 3.03
CA TYR A 110 8.07 5.18 3.20
C TYR A 110 7.94 6.69 3.31
N SER A 111 6.82 7.22 2.81
CA SER A 111 6.40 8.58 3.14
C SER A 111 5.96 8.70 4.60
N ASN A 112 5.70 9.94 5.06
CA ASN A 112 4.88 10.16 6.25
C ASN A 112 3.50 9.52 6.07
N SER A 113 2.93 9.02 7.17
CA SER A 113 1.58 8.46 7.16
C SER A 113 0.54 9.57 7.04
N TYR A 114 -0.52 9.30 6.27
CA TYR A 114 -1.66 10.21 6.11
C TYR A 114 -3.00 9.56 6.47
N PHE A 115 -3.00 8.27 6.80
CA PHE A 115 -4.17 7.51 7.21
C PHE A 115 -3.78 6.42 8.20
N LYS A 116 -4.73 5.93 9.00
CA LYS A 116 -4.51 4.84 9.94
C LYS A 116 -5.71 3.90 9.95
N LEU A 117 -5.44 2.62 9.91
CA LEU A 117 -6.46 1.56 9.96
C LEU A 117 -6.11 0.50 11.01
N ALA A 118 -7.02 -0.44 11.24
CA ALA A 118 -6.76 -1.65 12.01
C ALA A 118 -7.33 -2.88 11.30
N THR A 119 -6.90 -4.05 11.73
CA THR A 119 -7.35 -5.33 11.18
C THR A 119 -8.55 -5.87 11.95
N VAL A 120 -9.55 -6.32 11.21
CA VAL A 120 -10.77 -6.95 11.72
C VAL A 120 -11.07 -8.24 10.96
N PRO A 121 -11.74 -9.21 11.60
CA PRO A 121 -12.18 -10.42 10.92
C PRO A 121 -13.61 -10.27 10.38
N LEU A 122 -13.87 -10.86 9.21
CA LEU A 122 -15.18 -11.04 8.62
C LEU A 122 -15.53 -12.52 8.52
N THR A 123 -16.81 -12.81 8.62
CA THR A 123 -17.39 -14.12 8.37
C THR A 123 -18.73 -14.02 7.67
N LEU A 124 -19.35 -15.15 7.33
CA LEU A 124 -20.76 -15.13 6.91
C LEU A 124 -21.65 -14.75 8.09
N LYS A 125 -22.62 -13.88 7.86
CA LYS A 125 -23.57 -13.41 8.88
C LYS A 125 -24.24 -14.55 9.65
N LYS A 126 -24.55 -15.66 8.97
CA LYS A 126 -25.12 -16.88 9.58
C LYS A 126 -24.17 -17.61 10.54
N ASN A 127 -22.89 -17.25 10.54
CA ASN A 127 -21.87 -17.85 11.39
C ASN A 127 -21.48 -16.97 12.59
N LEU A 128 -22.15 -15.83 12.78
CA LEU A 128 -21.82 -14.91 13.88
C LEU A 128 -21.96 -15.56 15.26
N ASP A 129 -22.95 -16.44 15.45
CA ASP A 129 -23.10 -17.17 16.73
C ASP A 129 -21.91 -18.10 17.04
N LYS A 130 -21.17 -18.52 15.99
CA LYS A 130 -20.00 -19.40 16.10
C LYS A 130 -18.70 -18.63 16.28
N TYR A 131 -18.62 -17.43 15.69
CA TYR A 131 -17.41 -16.59 15.68
C TYR A 131 -17.71 -15.23 16.30
N GLN A 132 -17.33 -15.01 17.57
CA GLN A 132 -17.54 -13.77 18.30
C GLN A 132 -16.24 -13.14 18.82
N SER A 133 -15.13 -13.86 18.69
CA SER A 133 -13.83 -13.44 19.16
C SER A 133 -12.72 -13.88 18.20
N TRP A 134 -11.52 -13.35 18.40
CA TRP A 134 -10.31 -13.81 17.72
C TRP A 134 -10.00 -15.28 18.04
N ASP A 135 -10.28 -15.72 19.26
CA ASP A 135 -9.98 -17.08 19.72
C ASP A 135 -10.93 -18.11 19.10
N ASP A 136 -12.18 -17.74 18.82
CA ASP A 136 -13.13 -18.63 18.11
C ASP A 136 -12.67 -18.92 16.68
N ILE A 137 -11.92 -17.98 16.06
CA ILE A 137 -11.35 -18.17 14.73
C ILE A 137 -10.06 -18.99 14.80
N ASN A 138 -9.31 -18.92 15.90
CA ASN A 138 -8.03 -19.63 16.06
C ASN A 138 -8.21 -21.11 16.42
N GLN A 139 -8.96 -21.85 15.63
CA GLN A 139 -9.24 -23.27 15.84
C GLN A 139 -8.76 -24.14 14.67
N SER A 140 -8.32 -25.36 14.93
CA SER A 140 -7.71 -26.26 13.93
C SER A 140 -8.64 -26.66 12.77
N ASN A 141 -9.94 -26.55 12.98
CA ASN A 141 -10.98 -26.81 11.98
C ASN A 141 -11.44 -25.55 11.23
N VAL A 142 -10.85 -24.37 11.53
CA VAL A 142 -11.17 -23.09 10.88
C VAL A 142 -10.18 -22.79 9.77
N THR A 143 -10.69 -22.30 8.65
CA THR A 143 -9.89 -21.81 7.52
C THR A 143 -10.05 -20.29 7.41
N VAL A 144 -8.94 -19.54 7.44
CA VAL A 144 -8.89 -18.09 7.30
C VAL A 144 -8.30 -17.75 5.95
N ALA A 145 -9.06 -17.05 5.11
CA ALA A 145 -8.60 -16.54 3.82
C ALA A 145 -7.92 -15.17 3.97
N VAL A 146 -6.84 -14.96 3.23
CA VAL A 146 -6.08 -13.70 3.19
C VAL A 146 -5.50 -13.48 1.80
N THR A 147 -5.27 -12.23 1.41
CA THR A 147 -4.58 -11.90 0.15
C THR A 147 -3.07 -12.06 0.31
N LEU A 148 -2.47 -12.81 -0.60
CA LEU A 148 -1.02 -13.06 -0.65
C LEU A 148 -0.21 -11.76 -0.77
N GLY A 149 0.86 -11.63 0.01
CA GLY A 149 1.78 -10.48 0.00
C GLY A 149 1.32 -9.29 0.84
N THR A 150 0.12 -9.35 1.44
CA THR A 150 -0.39 -8.30 2.33
C THR A 150 0.20 -8.39 3.75
N THR A 151 0.05 -7.31 4.52
CA THR A 151 0.33 -7.34 5.96
C THR A 151 -0.67 -8.22 6.69
N GLN A 152 -1.90 -8.31 6.24
CA GLN A 152 -2.94 -9.19 6.79
C GLN A 152 -2.56 -10.67 6.68
N GLU A 153 -1.86 -11.09 5.61
CA GLU A 153 -1.34 -12.45 5.53
C GLU A 153 -0.32 -12.76 6.65
N MET A 154 0.59 -11.83 6.92
CA MET A 154 1.56 -11.99 8.02
C MET A 154 0.86 -12.00 9.39
N GLN A 155 -0.12 -11.11 9.57
CA GLN A 155 -0.91 -11.00 10.78
C GLN A 155 -1.75 -12.27 11.03
N ALA A 156 -2.39 -12.82 10.00
CA ALA A 156 -3.17 -14.05 10.12
C ALA A 156 -2.35 -15.22 10.65
N LYS A 157 -1.13 -15.39 10.14
CA LYS A 157 -0.21 -16.44 10.62
C LYS A 157 0.19 -16.26 12.10
N SER A 158 0.22 -15.01 12.57
CA SER A 158 0.51 -14.67 13.96
C SER A 158 -0.71 -14.80 14.88
N TYR A 159 -1.89 -14.36 14.39
CA TYR A 159 -3.11 -14.34 15.21
C TYR A 159 -3.78 -15.73 15.33
N PHE A 160 -3.60 -16.55 14.30
CA PHE A 160 -4.28 -17.83 14.17
C PHE A 160 -3.30 -19.00 13.98
N PRO A 161 -2.37 -19.22 14.93
CA PRO A 161 -1.39 -20.30 14.81
C PRO A 161 -2.02 -21.70 14.74
N ASN A 162 -3.25 -21.88 15.19
CA ASN A 162 -3.97 -23.14 15.15
C ASN A 162 -4.87 -23.29 13.91
N ALA A 163 -5.28 -22.19 13.26
CA ALA A 163 -6.16 -22.24 12.11
C ALA A 163 -5.38 -22.52 10.80
N LYS A 164 -6.12 -22.91 9.77
CA LYS A 164 -5.58 -23.09 8.42
C LYS A 164 -5.58 -21.74 7.69
N ILE A 165 -4.42 -21.24 7.32
CA ILE A 165 -4.30 -19.99 6.55
C ILE A 165 -4.31 -20.33 5.07
N LYS A 166 -5.26 -19.75 4.33
CA LYS A 166 -5.42 -19.87 2.89
C LYS A 166 -5.06 -18.56 2.21
N SER A 167 -3.84 -18.47 1.67
CA SER A 167 -3.38 -17.30 0.93
C SER A 167 -3.93 -17.34 -0.50
N ILE A 168 -4.57 -16.24 -0.91
CA ILE A 168 -5.23 -16.07 -2.22
C ILE A 168 -4.40 -15.09 -3.05
N GLU A 169 -4.02 -15.50 -4.25
CA GLU A 169 -3.24 -14.67 -5.18
C GLU A 169 -4.19 -13.90 -6.11
N ALA A 170 -3.89 -12.61 -6.33
CA ALA A 170 -4.62 -11.79 -7.30
C ALA A 170 -4.61 -12.45 -8.71
N PRO A 171 -5.70 -12.31 -9.50
CA PRO A 171 -6.86 -11.45 -9.31
C PRO A 171 -7.98 -12.05 -8.44
N ALA A 172 -7.84 -13.28 -7.94
CA ALA A 172 -8.83 -13.86 -7.04
C ALA A 172 -8.90 -13.07 -5.71
N ARG A 173 -10.08 -13.05 -5.10
CA ARG A 173 -10.35 -12.26 -3.89
C ARG A 173 -10.61 -13.20 -2.71
N ASP A 174 -9.92 -12.95 -1.62
CA ASP A 174 -9.98 -13.76 -0.39
C ASP A 174 -11.36 -13.75 0.27
N PHE A 175 -12.07 -12.62 0.32
CA PHE A 175 -13.44 -12.57 0.85
C PHE A 175 -14.43 -13.43 0.05
N GLN A 176 -14.18 -13.65 -1.25
CA GLN A 176 -15.01 -14.55 -2.08
C GLN A 176 -14.88 -16.01 -1.65
N GLU A 177 -13.78 -16.39 -1.01
CA GLU A 177 -13.64 -17.71 -0.41
C GLU A 177 -14.62 -17.92 0.75
N VAL A 178 -14.87 -16.86 1.53
CA VAL A 178 -15.86 -16.88 2.61
C VAL A 178 -17.28 -16.93 2.04
N LEU A 179 -17.60 -16.10 1.05
CA LEU A 179 -18.93 -16.09 0.39
C LEU A 179 -19.25 -17.45 -0.22
N ALA A 180 -18.26 -18.11 -0.80
CA ALA A 180 -18.41 -19.44 -1.40
C ALA A 180 -18.36 -20.60 -0.39
N GLY A 181 -18.15 -20.32 0.90
CA GLY A 181 -18.05 -21.35 1.95
C GLY A 181 -16.77 -22.18 1.89
N ARG A 182 -15.73 -21.73 1.19
CA ARG A 182 -14.41 -22.38 1.10
C ARG A 182 -13.41 -21.88 2.15
N ALA A 183 -13.77 -20.82 2.89
CA ALA A 183 -13.12 -20.35 4.10
C ALA A 183 -14.19 -19.95 5.13
N ASP A 184 -13.84 -20.03 6.40
CA ASP A 184 -14.72 -19.68 7.51
C ASP A 184 -14.68 -18.21 7.85
N ALA A 185 -13.51 -17.62 7.72
CA ALA A 185 -13.27 -16.19 7.98
C ALA A 185 -12.28 -15.60 6.96
N HIS A 186 -12.29 -14.29 6.88
CA HIS A 186 -11.35 -13.44 6.16
C HIS A 186 -10.89 -12.34 7.09
N ILE A 187 -9.62 -11.95 7.06
CA ILE A 187 -9.16 -10.77 7.80
C ILE A 187 -8.70 -9.67 6.84
N THR A 188 -9.17 -8.46 7.12
CA THR A 188 -8.84 -7.28 6.35
C THR A 188 -8.82 -6.02 7.20
N SER A 189 -8.66 -4.85 6.58
CA SER A 189 -8.79 -3.57 7.26
C SER A 189 -10.24 -3.28 7.67
N ASN A 190 -10.41 -2.55 8.77
CA ASN A 190 -11.72 -2.05 9.18
C ASN A 190 -12.41 -1.24 8.07
N VAL A 191 -11.64 -0.59 7.22
CA VAL A 191 -12.14 0.23 6.09
C VAL A 191 -12.73 -0.67 5.00
N GLU A 192 -11.98 -1.65 4.51
CA GLU A 192 -12.48 -2.60 3.51
C GLU A 192 -13.62 -3.45 4.08
N ALA A 193 -13.53 -3.86 5.35
CA ALA A 193 -14.58 -4.61 6.02
C ALA A 193 -15.92 -3.87 5.99
N ALA A 194 -15.92 -2.57 6.29
CA ALA A 194 -17.13 -1.75 6.24
C ALA A 194 -17.76 -1.74 4.83
N THR A 195 -16.94 -1.56 3.79
CA THR A 195 -17.40 -1.57 2.40
C THR A 195 -17.89 -2.96 1.95
N LEU A 196 -17.21 -4.03 2.38
CA LEU A 196 -17.60 -5.39 2.04
C LEU A 196 -18.95 -5.79 2.64
N VAL A 197 -19.23 -5.43 3.89
CA VAL A 197 -20.54 -5.76 4.51
C VAL A 197 -21.68 -4.91 3.96
N GLU A 198 -21.40 -3.73 3.43
CA GLU A 198 -22.38 -2.89 2.71
C GLU A 198 -22.68 -3.49 1.32
N THR A 199 -21.65 -3.97 0.62
CA THR A 199 -21.77 -4.53 -0.74
C THR A 199 -22.33 -5.95 -0.75
N TYR A 200 -21.96 -6.76 0.25
CA TYR A 200 -22.35 -8.17 0.39
C TYR A 200 -23.05 -8.40 1.72
N PRO A 201 -24.39 -8.29 1.76
CA PRO A 201 -25.18 -8.41 3.01
C PRO A 201 -25.06 -9.76 3.72
N GLU A 202 -24.51 -10.77 3.05
CA GLU A 202 -24.21 -12.10 3.61
C GLU A 202 -22.98 -12.08 4.52
N LEU A 203 -22.08 -11.09 4.36
CA LEU A 203 -20.93 -10.90 5.21
C LEU A 203 -21.27 -10.11 6.46
N ALA A 204 -20.50 -10.35 7.51
CA ALA A 204 -20.55 -9.56 8.73
C ALA A 204 -19.17 -9.46 9.37
N ILE A 205 -18.91 -8.32 10.00
CA ILE A 205 -17.72 -8.14 10.84
C ILE A 205 -17.95 -8.95 12.13
N VAL A 206 -16.99 -9.81 12.49
CA VAL A 206 -17.02 -10.52 13.77
C VAL A 206 -16.95 -9.50 14.90
N PRO A 207 -17.84 -9.57 15.92
CA PRO A 207 -17.93 -8.56 16.99
C PRO A 207 -16.79 -8.73 18.02
N VAL A 208 -15.55 -8.67 17.54
CA VAL A 208 -14.36 -8.72 18.39
C VAL A 208 -14.33 -7.50 19.33
N GLN A 209 -13.84 -7.71 20.54
CA GLN A 209 -13.77 -6.66 21.55
C GLN A 209 -12.95 -5.45 21.04
N GLU A 210 -11.82 -5.71 20.37
CA GLU A 210 -10.96 -4.69 19.77
C GLU A 210 -10.39 -5.14 18.43
N PRO A 211 -10.32 -4.25 17.43
CA PRO A 211 -9.51 -4.46 16.24
C PRO A 211 -8.04 -4.64 16.61
N LYS A 212 -7.31 -5.45 15.82
CA LYS A 212 -5.87 -5.66 16.06
C LYS A 212 -5.01 -4.83 15.12
N SER A 213 -3.74 -4.64 15.53
CA SER A 213 -2.69 -3.99 14.73
C SER A 213 -3.11 -2.65 14.14
N PRO A 214 -3.35 -1.62 14.95
CA PRO A 214 -3.46 -0.27 14.43
C PRO A 214 -2.23 0.04 13.57
N THR A 215 -2.44 0.29 12.28
CA THR A 215 -1.35 0.39 11.30
C THR A 215 -1.48 1.68 10.51
N PRO A 216 -0.43 2.53 10.52
CA PRO A 216 -0.35 3.67 9.62
C PRO A 216 -0.24 3.23 8.17
N LEU A 217 -0.86 3.99 7.25
CA LEU A 217 -0.69 3.88 5.81
C LEU A 217 0.23 4.99 5.31
N ALA A 218 1.08 4.63 4.37
CA ALA A 218 2.00 5.52 3.70
C ALA A 218 2.27 5.03 2.28
N TRP A 219 2.95 5.83 1.47
CA TRP A 219 3.42 5.39 0.16
C TRP A 219 4.76 4.69 0.30
N LEU A 220 4.95 3.61 -0.45
CA LEU A 220 6.28 3.04 -0.69
C LEU A 220 7.03 3.93 -1.67
N ILE A 221 8.28 4.21 -1.36
CA ILE A 221 9.17 5.11 -2.10
C ILE A 221 10.57 4.48 -2.14
N ASP A 222 11.42 4.85 -3.08
CA ASP A 222 12.83 4.47 -3.04
C ASP A 222 13.48 5.02 -1.76
N GLN A 223 14.13 4.14 -0.98
CA GLN A 223 14.73 4.51 0.30
C GLN A 223 15.98 5.39 0.16
N ASP A 224 16.65 5.36 -1.00
CA ASP A 224 17.91 6.05 -1.23
C ASP A 224 17.71 7.47 -1.79
N ASP A 225 16.48 7.86 -2.18
CA ASP A 225 16.16 9.20 -2.68
C ASP A 225 15.55 10.11 -1.61
N GLN A 226 16.40 10.69 -0.78
CA GLN A 226 15.95 11.59 0.30
C GLN A 226 15.31 12.89 -0.23
N VAL A 227 15.67 13.35 -1.43
CA VAL A 227 15.09 14.56 -2.04
C VAL A 227 13.61 14.30 -2.38
N TRP A 228 13.33 13.14 -2.99
CA TRP A 228 11.98 12.74 -3.33
C TRP A 228 11.12 12.47 -2.08
N ILE A 229 11.68 11.75 -1.09
CA ILE A 229 11.02 11.50 0.20
C ILE A 229 10.65 12.81 0.89
N ASN A 230 11.56 13.78 0.94
CA ASN A 230 11.31 15.08 1.56
C ASN A 230 10.20 15.86 0.85
N TYR A 231 10.21 15.89 -0.49
CA TYR A 231 9.16 16.55 -1.26
C TYR A 231 7.78 15.96 -0.93
N ILE A 232 7.65 14.65 -0.99
CA ILE A 232 6.42 13.93 -0.66
C ILE A 232 5.96 14.23 0.77
N ASN A 233 6.87 14.19 1.73
CA ASN A 233 6.55 14.45 3.13
C ASN A 233 6.08 15.89 3.36
N HIS A 234 6.73 16.88 2.73
CA HIS A 234 6.29 18.28 2.78
C HIS A 234 4.90 18.44 2.13
N TRP A 235 4.65 17.79 0.99
CA TRP A 235 3.34 17.82 0.35
C TRP A 235 2.25 17.24 1.25
N ILE A 236 2.49 16.07 1.88
CA ILE A 236 1.56 15.43 2.81
C ILE A 236 1.24 16.37 3.99
N GLU A 237 2.25 16.96 4.63
CA GLU A 237 2.04 17.88 5.76
C GLU A 237 1.27 19.14 5.36
N LEU A 238 1.57 19.71 4.19
CA LEU A 238 0.82 20.85 3.66
C LEU A 238 -0.65 20.47 3.42
N LYS A 239 -0.92 19.32 2.78
CA LYS A 239 -2.27 18.85 2.49
C LYS A 239 -3.07 18.50 3.75
N LYS A 240 -2.42 17.98 4.79
CA LYS A 240 -3.05 17.81 6.11
C LYS A 240 -3.47 19.16 6.71
N ALA A 241 -2.57 20.15 6.72
CA ALA A 241 -2.84 21.47 7.25
C ALA A 241 -3.98 22.19 6.49
N GLN A 242 -4.19 21.87 5.21
CA GLN A 242 -5.26 22.41 4.37
C GLN A 242 -6.59 21.65 4.49
N GLY A 243 -6.67 20.58 5.29
CA GLY A 243 -7.87 19.74 5.43
C GLY A 243 -8.21 18.90 4.20
N PHE A 244 -7.25 18.72 3.27
CA PHE A 244 -7.46 17.96 2.05
C PHE A 244 -7.82 16.50 2.33
N PHE A 245 -7.06 15.84 3.19
CA PHE A 245 -7.33 14.44 3.56
C PHE A 245 -8.67 14.28 4.27
N ASP A 246 -9.06 15.23 5.14
CA ASP A 246 -10.35 15.19 5.82
C ASP A 246 -11.51 15.30 4.83
N SER A 247 -11.38 16.16 3.82
CA SER A 247 -12.38 16.30 2.76
C SER A 247 -12.53 15.04 1.91
N LEU A 248 -11.41 14.38 1.59
CA LEU A 248 -11.43 13.11 0.86
C LEU A 248 -11.96 11.95 1.71
N MET A 249 -11.59 11.90 2.98
CA MET A 249 -12.17 10.91 3.91
C MET A 249 -13.69 11.05 3.99
N ALA A 250 -14.20 12.28 4.06
CA ALA A 250 -15.64 12.53 4.02
C ALA A 250 -16.29 12.08 2.69
N LYS A 251 -15.64 12.39 1.55
CA LYS A 251 -16.09 11.96 0.21
C LYS A 251 -16.22 10.45 0.10
N TRP A 252 -15.28 9.71 0.66
CA TRP A 252 -15.22 8.24 0.57
C TRP A 252 -15.81 7.52 1.78
N ASN A 253 -16.51 8.25 2.67
CA ASN A 253 -17.07 7.72 3.93
C ASN A 253 -16.04 6.95 4.78
N LEU A 254 -14.81 7.45 4.82
CA LEU A 254 -13.70 6.86 5.55
C LEU A 254 -13.55 7.49 6.94
N LYS A 255 -13.10 6.66 7.89
CA LYS A 255 -12.69 7.12 9.22
C LYS A 255 -11.30 6.56 9.51
N SER A 256 -10.32 7.45 9.68
CA SER A 256 -9.02 7.08 10.23
C SER A 256 -9.15 6.81 11.72
N LEU A 257 -8.30 5.90 12.24
CA LEU A 257 -8.21 5.61 13.69
C LEU A 257 -7.42 6.69 14.43
#